data_26f4635d1fae92d16346988139d71901
#
_entry.id   26f4635d1fae92d16346988139d71901
#
_cell.length_a   1.000
_cell.length_b   1.000
_cell.length_c   1.000
_cell.angle_alpha   90.00
_cell.angle_beta   90.00
_cell.angle_gamma   90.00
#
_symmetry.space_group_name_H-M   'P 1'
#
loop_
_entity.id
_entity.type
_entity.pdbx_description
1 polymer ?
#
loop_
_entity_poly.entity_id
_entity_poly.type
_entity_poly.pdbx_seq_one_letter_code
_entity_poly.pdbx_strand_id
1 'polypeptide(L)'
;GIGTPNTPIATRFGTTYNGTSGLTANTDEIFRYALGAPTVDAGNLCRTLIIVVPNTTEYEGVTQMWSDGSAISFCPRSERSYPYDVRGVIQHEAGGHGFGKLADEGIYHNTFITACNCQCCQHAAELTEGQQLGWYSNVSLTAKTHDVPWSLLLDDPTYNNVVDVYEGGFGHMHGVFRSEQ
;
A
#
# COMPACT_ATOMS: atom_id res chain seq x y z
N GLY A 1 -22.61 -5.65 0.41
CA GLY A 1 -22.08 -6.90 0.95
C GLY A 1 -20.79 -7.26 0.23
N ILE A 2 -20.01 -8.14 0.81
CA ILE A 2 -18.79 -8.71 0.22
C ILE A 2 -18.99 -10.20 0.05
N GLY A 3 -18.54 -10.77 -1.08
CA GLY A 3 -18.50 -12.21 -1.30
C GLY A 3 -17.49 -12.89 -0.39
N THR A 4 -17.72 -14.14 -0.08
CA THR A 4 -16.70 -15.02 0.50
C THR A 4 -15.79 -15.55 -0.63
N PRO A 5 -14.60 -16.13 -0.31
CA PRO A 5 -13.76 -16.73 -1.34
C PRO A 5 -14.56 -17.65 -2.25
N ASN A 6 -14.42 -17.47 -3.56
CA ASN A 6 -15.12 -18.22 -4.62
C ASN A 6 -16.67 -18.05 -4.65
N THR A 7 -17.21 -17.11 -3.88
CA THR A 7 -18.65 -16.80 -3.92
C THR A 7 -18.83 -15.30 -4.15
N PRO A 8 -18.79 -14.82 -5.39
CA PRO A 8 -18.97 -13.40 -5.68
C PRO A 8 -20.37 -12.96 -5.27
N ILE A 9 -20.45 -11.81 -4.60
CA ILE A 9 -21.72 -11.13 -4.39
C ILE A 9 -22.05 -10.31 -5.63
N ALA A 10 -23.34 -10.18 -5.92
CA ALA A 10 -23.86 -9.30 -6.96
C ALA A 10 -23.65 -7.81 -6.58
N THR A 11 -22.41 -7.38 -6.46
CA THR A 11 -22.02 -5.98 -6.39
C THR A 11 -21.55 -5.52 -7.77
N ARG A 12 -21.52 -4.21 -8.01
CA ARG A 12 -21.13 -3.68 -9.32
C ARG A 12 -19.77 -4.18 -9.78
N PHE A 13 -18.81 -4.31 -8.85
CA PHE A 13 -17.44 -4.71 -9.17
C PHE A 13 -17.11 -6.14 -8.72
N GLY A 14 -18.08 -6.91 -8.24
CA GLY A 14 -17.85 -8.26 -7.75
C GLY A 14 -16.85 -8.34 -6.60
N THR A 15 -16.86 -7.34 -5.70
CA THR A 15 -15.89 -7.27 -4.60
C THR A 15 -15.98 -8.49 -3.71
N THR A 16 -14.86 -9.17 -3.51
CA THR A 16 -14.74 -10.39 -2.69
C THR A 16 -13.52 -10.29 -1.78
N TYR A 17 -13.52 -11.11 -0.74
CA TYR A 17 -12.33 -11.38 0.07
C TYR A 17 -11.54 -12.53 -0.58
N ASN A 18 -10.22 -12.33 -0.77
CA ASN A 18 -9.38 -13.32 -1.46
C ASN A 18 -8.97 -14.53 -0.62
N GLY A 19 -9.37 -14.56 0.66
CA GLY A 19 -9.07 -15.66 1.58
C GLY A 19 -7.75 -15.54 2.33
N THR A 20 -6.90 -14.59 2.00
CA THR A 20 -5.57 -14.42 2.62
C THR A 20 -5.38 -13.05 3.26
N SER A 21 -5.27 -11.99 2.50
CA SER A 21 -4.82 -10.68 3.02
C SER A 21 -5.66 -9.50 2.55
N GLY A 22 -6.67 -9.68 1.73
CA GLY A 22 -7.30 -8.48 1.27
C GLY A 22 -8.55 -8.65 0.41
N LEU A 23 -9.07 -7.50 0.08
CA LEU A 23 -10.21 -7.36 -0.81
C LEU A 23 -9.73 -7.35 -2.26
N THR A 24 -10.50 -7.98 -3.12
CA THR A 24 -10.30 -7.95 -4.57
C THR A 24 -11.63 -7.73 -5.28
N ALA A 25 -11.58 -7.35 -6.54
CA ALA A 25 -12.76 -7.13 -7.38
C ALA A 25 -12.42 -7.32 -8.84
N ASN A 26 -13.39 -7.10 -9.72
CA ASN A 26 -13.14 -6.99 -11.15
C ASN A 26 -12.47 -5.63 -11.45
N THR A 27 -11.15 -5.63 -11.51
CA THR A 27 -10.32 -4.44 -11.70
C THR A 27 -10.53 -3.79 -13.06
N ASP A 28 -10.77 -4.58 -14.11
CA ASP A 28 -11.06 -4.05 -15.46
C ASP A 28 -12.36 -3.24 -15.47
N GLU A 29 -13.37 -3.72 -14.73
CA GLU A 29 -14.65 -3.00 -14.62
C GLU A 29 -14.49 -1.72 -13.79
N ILE A 30 -13.62 -1.72 -12.76
CA ILE A 30 -13.30 -0.52 -11.97
C ILE A 30 -12.60 0.52 -12.86
N PHE A 31 -11.58 0.12 -13.62
CA PHE A 31 -10.89 1.02 -14.54
C PHE A 31 -11.83 1.54 -15.64
N ARG A 32 -12.66 0.67 -16.22
CA ARG A 32 -13.67 1.08 -17.20
C ARG A 32 -14.65 2.11 -16.61
N TYR A 33 -15.02 1.94 -15.35
CA TYR A 33 -15.90 2.89 -14.66
C TYR A 33 -15.20 4.22 -14.39
N ALA A 34 -13.92 4.19 -13.96
CA ALA A 34 -13.11 5.38 -13.74
C ALA A 34 -12.95 6.21 -15.02
N LEU A 35 -12.75 5.55 -16.16
CA LEU A 35 -12.68 6.20 -17.48
C LEU A 35 -13.99 6.89 -17.91
N GLY A 36 -15.10 6.61 -17.23
CA GLY A 36 -16.37 7.33 -17.40
C GLY A 36 -16.45 8.67 -16.66
N ALA A 37 -15.48 9.01 -15.82
CA ALA A 37 -15.44 10.30 -15.15
C ALA A 37 -15.00 11.41 -16.12
N PRO A 38 -15.58 12.62 -16.04
CA PRO A 38 -15.37 13.69 -17.03
C PRO A 38 -13.91 14.14 -17.22
N THR A 39 -13.05 13.91 -16.23
CA THR A 39 -11.65 14.35 -16.24
C THR A 39 -10.65 13.21 -16.35
N VAL A 40 -11.12 11.97 -16.54
CA VAL A 40 -10.28 10.77 -16.60
C VAL A 40 -10.28 10.20 -17.99
N ASP A 41 -9.10 9.97 -18.52
CA ASP A 41 -8.85 9.30 -19.79
C ASP A 41 -7.68 8.30 -19.67
N ALA A 42 -7.41 7.55 -20.72
CA ALA A 42 -6.34 6.57 -20.74
C ALA A 42 -4.93 7.17 -20.51
N GLY A 43 -4.74 8.44 -20.83
CA GLY A 43 -3.44 9.12 -20.67
C GLY A 43 -3.18 9.61 -19.24
N ASN A 44 -4.22 9.72 -18.41
CA ASN A 44 -4.09 10.18 -17.03
C ASN A 44 -4.59 9.19 -15.98
N LEU A 45 -5.05 8.00 -16.39
CA LEU A 45 -5.54 6.97 -15.48
C LEU A 45 -4.48 6.58 -14.42
N CYS A 46 -3.22 6.51 -14.81
CA CYS A 46 -2.09 6.21 -13.91
C CYS A 46 -1.82 7.29 -12.84
N ARG A 47 -2.42 8.48 -13.00
CA ARG A 47 -2.37 9.60 -12.03
C ARG A 47 -3.72 9.80 -11.33
N THR A 48 -4.68 8.92 -11.57
CA THR A 48 -6.02 8.99 -10.99
C THR A 48 -6.06 8.10 -9.77
N LEU A 49 -6.34 8.68 -8.59
CA LEU A 49 -6.58 7.92 -7.38
C LEU A 49 -7.98 7.31 -7.43
N ILE A 50 -8.05 5.98 -7.46
CA ILE A 50 -9.30 5.24 -7.46
C ILE A 50 -9.54 4.65 -6.07
N ILE A 51 -10.64 5.06 -5.43
CA ILE A 51 -11.05 4.56 -4.13
C ILE A 51 -12.33 3.76 -4.29
N VAL A 52 -12.30 2.49 -3.93
CA VAL A 52 -13.47 1.63 -3.83
C VAL A 52 -13.83 1.48 -2.36
N VAL A 53 -15.06 1.83 -2.01
CA VAL A 53 -15.56 1.75 -0.64
C VAL A 53 -16.51 0.56 -0.50
N PRO A 54 -16.03 -0.61 -0.10
CA PRO A 54 -16.87 -1.76 0.19
C PRO A 54 -17.73 -1.51 1.43
N ASN A 55 -19.02 -1.81 1.36
CA ASN A 55 -19.93 -1.62 2.49
C ASN A 55 -19.84 -2.81 3.49
N THR A 56 -18.70 -2.94 4.13
CA THR A 56 -18.42 -3.94 5.16
C THR A 56 -17.54 -3.36 6.24
N THR A 57 -17.56 -3.96 7.43
CA THR A 57 -16.67 -3.67 8.55
C THR A 57 -15.81 -4.88 8.93
N GLU A 58 -15.87 -5.96 8.15
CA GLU A 58 -15.21 -7.23 8.48
C GLU A 58 -13.74 -7.30 8.06
N TYR A 59 -13.31 -6.44 7.13
CA TYR A 59 -11.98 -6.52 6.51
C TYR A 59 -11.25 -5.19 6.62
N GLU A 60 -9.92 -5.29 6.62
CA GLU A 60 -9.03 -4.13 6.55
C GLU A 60 -8.89 -3.64 5.10
N GLY A 61 -8.32 -2.45 4.93
CA GLY A 61 -8.05 -1.89 3.62
C GLY A 61 -6.97 -2.67 2.86
N VAL A 62 -6.89 -2.44 1.56
CA VAL A 62 -5.80 -2.94 0.72
C VAL A 62 -5.70 -2.09 -0.55
N THR A 63 -4.48 -1.81 -0.98
CA THR A 63 -4.22 -1.11 -2.24
C THR A 63 -3.53 -2.04 -3.22
N GLN A 64 -4.07 -2.12 -4.42
CA GLN A 64 -3.46 -2.80 -5.56
C GLN A 64 -2.81 -1.76 -6.46
N MET A 65 -1.57 -2.00 -6.85
CA MET A 65 -0.78 -1.11 -7.70
C MET A 65 -0.28 -1.85 -8.94
N TRP A 66 -0.15 -1.13 -10.06
CA TRP A 66 0.35 -1.63 -11.33
C TRP A 66 1.60 -0.85 -11.74
N SER A 67 2.45 -1.50 -12.54
CA SER A 67 3.75 -0.94 -12.98
C SER A 67 3.64 0.36 -13.78
N ASP A 68 2.47 0.66 -14.34
CA ASP A 68 2.19 1.93 -15.03
C ASP A 68 1.88 3.09 -14.06
N GLY A 69 1.84 2.82 -12.75
CA GLY A 69 1.53 3.77 -11.70
C GLY A 69 0.06 3.83 -11.30
N SER A 70 -0.84 3.16 -12.02
CA SER A 70 -2.24 3.09 -11.62
C SER A 70 -2.42 2.35 -10.30
N ALA A 71 -3.45 2.73 -9.53
CA ALA A 71 -3.76 2.11 -8.25
C ALA A 71 -5.27 2.08 -7.97
N ILE A 72 -5.71 1.04 -7.28
CA ILE A 72 -7.05 0.91 -6.73
C ILE A 72 -6.93 0.64 -5.24
N SER A 73 -7.42 1.57 -4.42
CA SER A 73 -7.47 1.44 -2.97
C SER A 73 -8.85 0.99 -2.51
N PHE A 74 -8.93 -0.18 -1.93
CA PHE A 74 -10.14 -0.68 -1.27
C PHE A 74 -10.15 -0.19 0.17
N CYS A 75 -11.06 0.72 0.50
CA CYS A 75 -11.18 1.33 1.80
C CYS A 75 -12.55 0.96 2.42
N PRO A 76 -12.67 -0.19 3.09
CA PRO A 76 -13.93 -0.60 3.70
C PRO A 76 -14.29 0.33 4.86
N ARG A 77 -15.55 0.26 5.28
CA ARG A 77 -16.00 0.95 6.50
C ARG A 77 -15.27 0.39 7.72
N SER A 78 -15.03 1.25 8.71
CA SER A 78 -14.51 0.86 10.02
C SER A 78 -15.34 1.51 11.11
N GLU A 79 -15.66 0.75 12.15
CA GLU A 79 -16.34 1.22 13.36
C GLU A 79 -15.35 1.53 14.50
N ARG A 80 -14.05 1.38 14.25
CA ARG A 80 -12.98 1.70 15.20
C ARG A 80 -12.81 3.23 15.32
N SER A 81 -12.08 3.65 16.36
CA SER A 81 -11.66 5.05 16.52
C SER A 81 -10.44 5.37 15.64
N TYR A 82 -10.24 6.66 15.34
CA TYR A 82 -9.03 7.13 14.66
C TYR A 82 -7.76 6.67 15.43
N PRO A 83 -6.70 6.22 14.75
CA PRO A 83 -6.48 6.21 13.31
C PRO A 83 -7.04 5.00 12.55
N TYR A 84 -7.80 4.13 13.20
CA TYR A 84 -8.33 2.89 12.59
C TYR A 84 -9.77 3.03 12.09
N ASP A 85 -10.32 4.24 12.07
CA ASP A 85 -11.61 4.55 11.47
C ASP A 85 -11.51 4.66 9.93
N VAL A 86 -12.61 4.91 9.25
CA VAL A 86 -12.64 5.01 7.79
C VAL A 86 -11.70 6.12 7.25
N ARG A 87 -11.44 7.17 8.01
CA ARG A 87 -10.51 8.25 7.62
C ARG A 87 -9.07 7.74 7.62
N GLY A 88 -8.68 7.02 8.69
CA GLY A 88 -7.37 6.41 8.80
C GLY A 88 -7.14 5.35 7.73
N VAL A 89 -8.15 4.51 7.43
CA VAL A 89 -8.08 3.55 6.32
C VAL A 89 -7.86 4.27 4.99
N ILE A 90 -8.59 5.34 4.71
CA ILE A 90 -8.41 6.12 3.48
C ILE A 90 -7.02 6.80 3.45
N GLN A 91 -6.56 7.36 4.57
CA GLN A 91 -5.23 7.97 4.65
C GLN A 91 -4.13 6.94 4.39
N HIS A 92 -4.23 5.75 4.96
CA HIS A 92 -3.26 4.67 4.79
C HIS A 92 -3.29 4.11 3.37
N GLU A 93 -4.44 3.59 2.93
CA GLU A 93 -4.57 2.89 1.66
C GLU A 93 -4.48 3.85 0.46
N ALA A 94 -5.34 4.85 0.44
CA ALA A 94 -5.42 5.74 -0.70
C ALA A 94 -4.34 6.82 -0.68
N GLY A 95 -4.06 7.43 0.46
CA GLY A 95 -3.03 8.45 0.63
C GLY A 95 -1.63 7.85 0.62
N GLY A 96 -1.35 6.86 1.46
CA GLY A 96 -0.05 6.22 1.59
C GLY A 96 0.31 5.39 0.37
N HIS A 97 -0.39 4.28 0.17
CA HIS A 97 -0.07 3.35 -0.92
C HIS A 97 -0.53 3.87 -2.28
N GLY A 98 -1.79 4.28 -2.41
CA GLY A 98 -2.38 4.62 -3.71
C GLY A 98 -1.78 5.88 -4.34
N PHE A 99 -1.64 6.96 -3.59
CA PHE A 99 -1.11 8.24 -4.05
C PHE A 99 0.40 8.36 -3.82
N GLY A 100 0.85 8.19 -2.56
CA GLY A 100 2.25 8.34 -2.16
C GLY A 100 3.15 7.21 -2.61
N LYS A 101 2.60 6.08 -3.07
CA LYS A 101 3.35 4.87 -3.43
C LYS A 101 4.28 4.39 -2.31
N LEU A 102 3.89 4.62 -1.06
CA LEU A 102 4.64 4.22 0.11
C LEU A 102 4.49 2.73 0.39
N ALA A 103 5.50 2.14 0.97
CA ALA A 103 5.47 0.77 1.46
C ALA A 103 4.72 0.69 2.80
N ASP A 104 4.18 -0.49 3.13
CA ASP A 104 3.72 -0.78 4.47
C ASP A 104 4.93 -0.91 5.43
N GLU A 105 4.92 -0.15 6.51
CA GLU A 105 5.97 -0.16 7.53
C GLU A 105 5.73 -1.20 8.63
N GLY A 106 4.62 -1.92 8.57
CA GLY A 106 4.27 -3.00 9.49
C GLY A 106 5.31 -4.10 9.54
N ILE A 107 5.49 -4.70 10.73
CA ILE A 107 6.40 -5.82 10.97
C ILE A 107 5.56 -7.04 11.35
N TYR A 108 5.54 -8.04 10.50
CA TYR A 108 4.74 -9.26 10.69
C TYR A 108 5.59 -10.51 10.92
N HIS A 109 6.87 -10.45 10.51
CA HIS A 109 7.79 -11.59 10.57
C HIS A 109 9.10 -11.21 11.27
N ASN A 110 9.49 -11.99 12.27
CA ASN A 110 10.81 -11.88 12.90
C ASN A 110 11.87 -12.58 12.03
N THR A 111 12.09 -12.04 10.84
CA THR A 111 13.02 -12.60 9.85
C THR A 111 13.74 -11.47 9.13
N PHE A 112 14.89 -11.81 8.50
CA PHE A 112 15.54 -10.92 7.55
C PHE A 112 14.77 -10.91 6.22
N ILE A 113 14.63 -9.72 5.61
CA ILE A 113 13.96 -9.55 4.31
C ILE A 113 14.65 -10.35 3.19
N THR A 114 15.93 -10.67 3.36
CA THR A 114 16.73 -11.48 2.43
C THR A 114 16.83 -12.97 2.84
N ALA A 115 16.15 -13.39 3.91
CA ALA A 115 16.22 -14.78 4.36
C ALA A 115 15.47 -15.70 3.38
N CYS A 116 16.22 -16.47 2.63
CA CYS A 116 15.71 -17.40 1.62
C CYS A 116 15.27 -18.72 2.21
N ASN A 117 14.07 -19.10 1.94
CA ASN A 117 13.36 -20.39 1.84
C ASN A 117 11.85 -20.22 2.02
N CYS A 118 11.34 -19.00 1.92
CA CYS A 118 9.92 -18.69 2.00
C CYS A 118 9.55 -17.66 0.92
N GLN A 119 8.30 -17.40 0.79
CA GLN A 119 7.74 -16.34 -0.04
C GLN A 119 8.36 -14.96 0.26
N CYS A 120 8.91 -14.78 1.48
CA CYS A 120 9.58 -13.56 1.92
C CYS A 120 10.86 -13.19 1.15
N CYS A 121 11.52 -14.13 0.46
CA CYS A 121 12.67 -13.79 -0.40
C CYS A 121 12.30 -12.90 -1.57
N GLN A 122 11.03 -12.91 -1.95
CA GLN A 122 10.50 -12.08 -3.03
C GLN A 122 10.37 -10.62 -2.59
N HIS A 123 10.19 -10.34 -1.29
CA HIS A 123 10.00 -8.99 -0.78
C HIS A 123 11.21 -8.08 -1.01
N ALA A 124 12.44 -8.58 -0.89
CA ALA A 124 13.62 -7.77 -1.19
C ALA A 124 13.72 -7.41 -2.69
N ALA A 125 13.35 -8.34 -3.57
CA ALA A 125 13.28 -8.09 -5.01
C ALA A 125 12.14 -7.13 -5.33
N GLU A 126 10.95 -7.36 -4.77
CA GLU A 126 9.79 -6.49 -4.91
C GLU A 126 10.08 -5.06 -4.45
N LEU A 127 10.74 -4.89 -3.29
CA LEU A 127 11.16 -3.57 -2.81
C LEU A 127 12.12 -2.91 -3.81
N THR A 128 13.10 -3.65 -4.31
CA THR A 128 14.09 -3.12 -5.27
C THR A 128 13.43 -2.73 -6.59
N GLU A 129 12.56 -3.59 -7.12
CA GLU A 129 11.81 -3.32 -8.36
C GLU A 129 10.86 -2.12 -8.18
N GLY A 130 10.16 -2.04 -7.05
CA GLY A 130 9.30 -0.89 -6.73
C GLY A 130 10.10 0.41 -6.65
N GLN A 131 11.28 0.41 -6.04
CA GLN A 131 12.15 1.60 -5.99
C GLN A 131 12.65 2.03 -7.36
N GLN A 132 12.87 1.12 -8.30
CA GLN A 132 13.19 1.47 -9.69
C GLN A 132 12.02 2.19 -10.40
N LEU A 133 10.79 1.95 -9.95
CA LEU A 133 9.60 2.67 -10.42
C LEU A 133 9.36 4.00 -9.67
N GLY A 134 10.21 4.35 -8.70
CA GLY A 134 10.05 5.52 -7.84
C GLY A 134 9.07 5.32 -6.68
N TRP A 135 8.75 4.07 -6.34
CA TRP A 135 7.89 3.71 -5.21
C TRP A 135 8.70 3.43 -3.94
N TYR A 136 8.02 3.21 -2.82
CA TYR A 136 8.60 2.74 -1.55
C TYR A 136 9.72 3.63 -1.01
N SER A 137 9.56 4.95 -1.19
CA SER A 137 10.55 5.94 -0.73
C SER A 137 10.65 6.06 0.80
N ASN A 138 9.75 5.44 1.55
CA ASN A 138 9.75 5.41 3.01
C ASN A 138 10.48 4.20 3.62
N VAL A 139 10.95 3.26 2.80
CA VAL A 139 11.73 2.09 3.25
C VAL A 139 13.02 1.93 2.47
N SER A 140 14.01 1.24 3.06
CA SER A 140 15.34 1.04 2.46
C SER A 140 15.94 -0.29 2.86
N LEU A 141 16.77 -0.88 1.99
CA LEU A 141 17.61 -2.05 2.31
C LEU A 141 18.95 -1.67 2.95
N THR A 142 19.19 -0.39 3.25
CA THR A 142 20.40 0.11 3.91
C THR A 142 20.07 1.03 5.07
N ALA A 143 20.86 0.93 6.15
CA ALA A 143 20.81 1.84 7.29
C ALA A 143 21.65 3.10 7.10
N LYS A 144 22.37 3.24 5.99
CA LYS A 144 23.25 4.38 5.78
C LYS A 144 22.43 5.64 5.55
N THR A 145 22.51 6.59 6.45
CA THR A 145 21.70 7.82 6.47
C THR A 145 21.80 8.65 5.18
N HIS A 146 22.92 8.59 4.46
CA HIS A 146 23.09 9.30 3.18
C HIS A 146 22.58 8.52 1.96
N ASP A 147 22.28 7.22 2.12
CA ASP A 147 21.81 6.35 1.03
C ASP A 147 20.29 6.06 1.11
N VAL A 148 19.63 6.42 2.23
CA VAL A 148 18.18 6.21 2.35
C VAL A 148 17.41 7.22 1.48
N PRO A 149 16.26 6.86 0.91
CA PRO A 149 15.48 7.76 0.04
C PRO A 149 15.06 9.07 0.71
N TRP A 150 14.90 9.08 2.04
CA TRP A 150 14.51 10.24 2.84
C TRP A 150 15.71 11.00 3.46
N SER A 151 16.92 10.77 3.00
CA SER A 151 18.15 11.37 3.55
C SER A 151 18.08 12.90 3.69
N LEU A 152 17.42 13.59 2.75
CA LEU A 152 17.24 15.04 2.81
C LEU A 152 16.41 15.53 4.00
N LEU A 153 15.53 14.67 4.54
CA LEU A 153 14.69 15.02 5.69
C LEU A 153 15.43 14.87 7.03
N LEU A 154 16.49 14.06 7.07
CA LEU A 154 17.26 13.82 8.29
C LEU A 154 17.99 15.08 8.78
N ASP A 155 18.40 15.93 7.85
CA ASP A 155 19.09 17.19 8.14
C ASP A 155 18.15 18.41 8.15
N ASP A 156 16.88 18.25 7.77
CA ASP A 156 15.89 19.33 7.75
C ASP A 156 15.37 19.59 9.17
N PRO A 157 15.52 20.82 9.72
CA PRO A 157 15.06 21.16 11.07
C PRO A 157 13.55 20.95 11.29
N THR A 158 12.77 20.89 10.24
CA THR A 158 11.31 20.66 10.31
C THR A 158 11.01 19.19 10.62
N TYR A 159 11.83 18.27 10.14
CA TYR A 159 11.55 16.84 10.14
C TYR A 159 12.53 16.00 10.97
N ASN A 160 13.74 16.50 11.26
CA ASN A 160 14.80 15.73 11.91
C ASN A 160 14.50 15.26 13.34
N ASN A 161 13.39 15.71 13.92
CA ASN A 161 12.89 15.27 15.22
C ASN A 161 11.83 14.16 15.13
N VAL A 162 11.37 13.83 13.92
CA VAL A 162 10.34 12.79 13.67
C VAL A 162 10.80 11.73 12.68
N VAL A 163 11.80 12.06 11.87
CA VAL A 163 12.36 11.17 10.85
C VAL A 163 13.77 10.72 11.25
N ASP A 164 14.02 9.42 11.23
CA ASP A 164 15.33 8.81 11.47
C ASP A 164 15.44 7.53 10.63
N VAL A 165 16.35 6.63 10.98
CA VAL A 165 16.51 5.33 10.31
C VAL A 165 16.28 4.23 11.34
N TYR A 166 15.10 3.61 11.27
CA TYR A 166 14.67 2.54 12.18
C TYR A 166 14.69 1.20 11.48
N GLU A 167 15.27 0.18 12.11
CA GLU A 167 15.23 -1.18 11.57
C GLU A 167 13.80 -1.76 11.68
N GLY A 168 13.42 -2.50 10.66
CA GLY A 168 12.12 -3.13 10.48
C GLY A 168 11.20 -2.36 9.53
N GLY A 169 10.31 -3.07 8.87
CA GLY A 169 9.35 -2.58 7.87
C GLY A 169 9.16 -3.59 6.76
N PHE A 170 8.27 -3.31 5.82
CA PHE A 170 7.96 -4.18 4.68
C PHE A 170 7.69 -5.65 5.10
N GLY A 171 7.02 -5.81 6.24
CA GLY A 171 6.70 -7.11 6.84
C GLY A 171 7.82 -7.74 7.67
N HIS A 172 9.04 -7.26 7.66
CA HIS A 172 10.22 -7.89 8.27
C HIS A 172 10.82 -7.08 9.41
N MET A 173 11.37 -7.78 10.41
CA MET A 173 12.04 -7.15 11.54
C MET A 173 13.48 -6.75 11.21
N HIS A 174 14.15 -7.41 10.27
CA HIS A 174 15.57 -7.24 10.03
C HIS A 174 15.94 -7.02 8.56
N GLY A 175 16.98 -6.22 8.33
CA GLY A 175 17.57 -5.98 7.02
C GLY A 175 16.77 -5.05 6.11
N VAL A 176 15.75 -4.41 6.65
CA VAL A 176 14.98 -3.35 6.03
C VAL A 176 14.84 -2.22 7.05
N PHE A 177 14.77 -1.00 6.57
CA PHE A 177 14.76 0.21 7.40
C PHE A 177 13.63 1.12 6.95
N ARG A 178 13.01 1.84 7.88
CA ARG A 178 11.91 2.79 7.65
C ARG A 178 12.23 4.16 8.22
N SER A 179 11.47 5.16 7.79
CA SER A 179 11.69 6.57 8.15
C SER A 179 11.12 6.96 9.52
N GLU A 180 10.11 6.24 10.02
CA GLU A 180 9.40 6.55 11.27
C GLU A 180 9.39 5.33 12.21
N GLN A 181 9.23 5.56 13.52
CA GLN A 181 9.20 4.51 14.55
C GLN A 181 7.83 3.84 14.67
#